data_5fa20fcc5bd28399f50b1284ba1b405d
#
_entry.id   5fa20fcc5bd28399f50b1284ba1b405d
#
_cell.length_a   1.000
_cell.length_b   1.000
_cell.length_c   1.000
_cell.angle_alpha   90.00
_cell.angle_beta   90.00
_cell.angle_gamma   90.00
#
_symmetry.space_group_name_H-M   'P 1'
#
loop_
_entity.id
_entity.type
_entity.pdbx_description
1 polymer ?
#
loop_
_entity_poly.entity_id
_entity_poly.type
_entity_poly.pdbx_seq_one_letter_code
_entity_poly.pdbx_strand_id
1 'polypeptide(L)'
;MKNIFYKQREDFLKTLPERDKKFAFPDDVEEIKNVPYASDGLPAHRLDIYRPRRAGGQKLPVIVNVHGGGLIIGCKEFNRYFCANLCKKGYLVFSVEYRLVPDCLFFDQCRDVFAAMDFIGEHLAEYSGLPDRIFAVGDSGGACLLTYCLAMQNSRAVAKAAWAMSSPAYEAAGADFVPSSLPVKAAGFISGMFYTTRFDKIGLFLPNYLFGKGYRHRAFAPYVNPEHPDIIKALPPCYLVTSHEDHLRNYTLQFEKALSHYHMPHKLHDFPPDKKLVHAFSVFEPFLEESDETLQEIAEFFQSID
;
A
#
# COMPACT_ATOMS: atom_id res chain seq x y z
N MET A 1 -14.26 -2.12 -22.08
CA MET A 1 -13.93 -1.90 -20.67
C MET A 1 -12.44 -1.65 -20.43
N LYS A 2 -11.50 -2.44 -20.98
CA LYS A 2 -10.04 -2.16 -20.80
C LYS A 2 -9.67 -0.72 -21.20
N ASN A 3 -10.18 -0.21 -22.30
CA ASN A 3 -9.92 1.17 -22.74
C ASN A 3 -10.37 2.25 -21.74
N ILE A 4 -11.35 1.95 -20.90
CA ILE A 4 -11.81 2.86 -19.84
C ILE A 4 -10.71 2.99 -18.78
N PHE A 5 -10.09 1.88 -18.35
CA PHE A 5 -9.01 1.90 -17.38
C PHE A 5 -7.79 2.67 -17.90
N TYR A 6 -7.39 2.44 -19.14
CA TYR A 6 -6.26 3.18 -19.76
C TYR A 6 -6.55 4.68 -19.84
N LYS A 7 -7.77 5.06 -20.26
CA LYS A 7 -8.18 6.47 -20.26
C LYS A 7 -8.15 7.08 -18.86
N GLN A 8 -8.67 6.37 -17.85
CA GLN A 8 -8.63 6.85 -16.47
C GLN A 8 -7.20 7.04 -15.97
N ARG A 9 -6.26 6.12 -16.29
CA ARG A 9 -4.85 6.29 -15.96
C ARG A 9 -4.26 7.54 -16.60
N GLU A 10 -4.50 7.71 -17.91
CA GLU A 10 -4.02 8.89 -18.63
C GLU A 10 -4.56 10.18 -18.06
N ASP A 11 -5.88 10.24 -17.82
CA ASP A 11 -6.52 11.43 -17.24
C ASP A 11 -6.01 11.72 -15.83
N PHE A 12 -5.75 10.67 -15.04
CA PHE A 12 -5.19 10.80 -13.69
C PHE A 12 -3.75 11.33 -13.72
N LEU A 13 -2.89 10.81 -14.59
CA LEU A 13 -1.51 11.29 -14.75
C LEU A 13 -1.43 12.76 -15.17
N LYS A 14 -2.39 13.25 -15.96
CA LYS A 14 -2.48 14.68 -16.34
C LYS A 14 -2.70 15.62 -15.15
N THR A 15 -3.20 15.11 -14.02
CA THR A 15 -3.41 15.94 -12.82
C THR A 15 -2.12 16.20 -12.03
N LEU A 16 -1.08 15.36 -12.21
CA LEU A 16 0.19 15.48 -11.47
C LEU A 16 0.90 16.83 -11.64
N PRO A 17 1.10 17.36 -12.86
CA PRO A 17 1.78 18.64 -13.04
C PRO A 17 1.04 19.81 -12.38
N GLU A 18 -0.30 19.80 -12.39
CA GLU A 18 -1.10 20.84 -11.75
C GLU A 18 -1.03 20.76 -10.22
N ARG A 19 -1.00 19.55 -9.67
CA ARG A 19 -0.76 19.34 -8.25
C ARG A 19 0.63 19.81 -7.84
N ASP A 20 1.66 19.45 -8.59
CA ASP A 20 3.05 19.77 -8.28
C ASP A 20 3.34 21.29 -8.35
N LYS A 21 2.52 22.07 -9.08
CA LYS A 21 2.56 23.52 -9.04
C LYS A 21 2.01 24.12 -7.73
N LYS A 22 1.11 23.39 -7.05
CA LYS A 22 0.47 23.87 -5.81
C LYS A 22 1.36 23.69 -4.59
N PHE A 23 2.24 22.71 -4.61
CA PHE A 23 2.99 22.26 -3.44
C PHE A 23 4.50 22.42 -3.65
N ALA A 24 5.17 22.99 -2.65
CA ALA A 24 6.63 23.02 -2.59
C ALA A 24 7.14 21.71 -1.97
N PHE A 25 8.12 21.08 -2.63
CA PHE A 25 8.78 19.92 -2.06
C PHE A 25 9.71 20.35 -0.90
N PRO A 26 9.73 19.64 0.24
CA PRO A 26 10.53 19.99 1.39
C PRO A 26 12.05 20.01 1.07
N ASP A 27 12.72 21.11 1.38
CA ASP A 27 14.15 21.30 1.11
C ASP A 27 15.08 20.41 1.95
N ASP A 28 14.59 19.96 3.11
CA ASP A 28 15.30 19.10 4.06
C ASP A 28 15.20 17.60 3.74
N VAL A 29 14.44 17.25 2.70
CA VAL A 29 14.29 15.87 2.20
C VAL A 29 15.05 15.68 0.89
N GLU A 30 15.84 14.62 0.82
CA GLU A 30 16.42 14.13 -0.44
C GLU A 30 15.47 13.11 -1.07
N GLU A 31 15.20 13.29 -2.36
CA GLU A 31 14.40 12.39 -3.17
C GLU A 31 15.29 11.70 -4.21
N ILE A 32 15.36 10.37 -4.16
CA ILE A 32 16.06 9.53 -5.14
C ILE A 32 15.00 8.82 -5.97
N LYS A 33 14.91 9.17 -7.26
CA LYS A 33 13.81 8.74 -8.12
C LYS A 33 14.15 7.53 -8.97
N ASN A 34 13.12 6.72 -9.24
CA ASN A 34 13.15 5.69 -10.26
C ASN A 34 14.24 4.63 -10.07
N VAL A 35 14.55 4.28 -8.82
CA VAL A 35 15.46 3.20 -8.50
C VAL A 35 14.83 1.87 -8.92
N PRO A 36 15.44 1.10 -9.84
CA PRO A 36 14.89 -0.19 -10.25
C PRO A 36 15.03 -1.22 -9.13
N TYR A 37 13.95 -1.91 -8.78
CA TYR A 37 14.00 -3.03 -7.84
C TYR A 37 13.99 -4.41 -8.53
N ALA A 38 13.88 -4.43 -9.87
CA ALA A 38 14.04 -5.62 -10.70
C ALA A 38 14.86 -5.30 -11.94
N SER A 39 15.47 -6.32 -12.53
CA SER A 39 16.38 -6.18 -13.69
C SER A 39 15.70 -6.28 -15.07
N ASP A 40 14.37 -6.37 -15.10
CA ASP A 40 13.59 -6.58 -16.33
C ASP A 40 13.34 -5.31 -17.16
N GLY A 41 13.69 -4.14 -16.61
CA GLY A 41 13.55 -2.84 -17.28
C GLY A 41 12.12 -2.29 -17.30
N LEU A 42 11.13 -2.95 -16.68
CA LEU A 42 9.76 -2.45 -16.63
C LEU A 42 9.66 -1.14 -15.83
N PRO A 43 8.97 -0.11 -16.36
CA PRO A 43 8.76 1.15 -15.63
C PRO A 43 8.03 0.96 -14.30
N ALA A 44 7.16 -0.04 -14.19
CA ALA A 44 6.43 -0.38 -12.98
C ALA A 44 7.30 -1.05 -11.91
N HIS A 45 8.52 -1.50 -12.24
CA HIS A 45 9.44 -2.13 -11.30
C HIS A 45 10.50 -1.15 -10.81
N ARG A 46 10.04 0.00 -10.33
CA ARG A 46 10.87 1.08 -9.76
C ARG A 46 10.25 1.58 -8.47
N LEU A 47 11.08 2.20 -7.64
CA LEU A 47 10.64 2.89 -6.43
C LEU A 47 11.34 4.24 -6.31
N ASP A 48 10.76 5.12 -5.50
CA ASP A 48 11.38 6.36 -5.09
C ASP A 48 11.76 6.28 -3.61
N ILE A 49 12.88 6.90 -3.24
CA ILE A 49 13.41 6.88 -1.88
C ILE A 49 13.44 8.30 -1.35
N TYR A 50 12.94 8.48 -0.13
CA TYR A 50 12.94 9.75 0.59
C TYR A 50 13.74 9.59 1.87
N ARG A 51 14.78 10.43 2.04
CA ARG A 51 15.61 10.43 3.25
C ARG A 51 15.95 11.85 3.70
N PRO A 52 16.15 12.09 5.02
CA PRO A 52 16.58 13.40 5.49
C PRO A 52 17.96 13.75 4.90
N ARG A 53 18.11 14.96 4.33
CA ARG A 53 19.39 15.41 3.76
C ARG A 53 20.52 15.46 4.80
N ARG A 54 20.19 15.65 6.08
CA ARG A 54 21.15 15.79 7.18
C ARG A 54 20.99 14.66 8.20
N ALA A 55 20.93 13.43 7.74
CA ALA A 55 20.83 12.28 8.64
C ALA A 55 22.10 12.04 9.49
N GLY A 56 23.23 12.69 9.17
CA GLY A 56 24.47 12.61 9.98
C GLY A 56 24.99 11.18 10.21
N GLY A 57 24.67 10.22 9.34
CA GLY A 57 25.02 8.80 9.53
C GLY A 57 24.08 8.03 10.47
N GLN A 58 23.04 8.67 10.99
CA GLN A 58 22.03 8.01 11.83
C GLN A 58 21.25 6.98 11.00
N LYS A 59 21.07 5.79 11.56
CA LYS A 59 20.14 4.78 11.02
C LYS A 59 18.70 5.16 11.36
N LEU A 60 17.80 5.00 10.39
CA LEU A 60 16.41 5.43 10.47
C LEU A 60 15.45 4.25 10.41
N PRO A 61 14.31 4.30 11.12
CA PRO A 61 13.21 3.40 10.88
C PRO A 61 12.70 3.56 9.45
N VAL A 62 12.20 2.47 8.87
CA VAL A 62 11.87 2.37 7.45
C VAL A 62 10.37 2.29 7.25
N ILE A 63 9.84 3.00 6.25
CA ILE A 63 8.48 2.84 5.78
C ILE A 63 8.49 2.37 4.32
N VAL A 64 7.78 1.30 4.03
CA VAL A 64 7.42 0.88 2.68
C VAL A 64 6.04 1.45 2.37
N ASN A 65 5.96 2.38 1.41
CA ASN A 65 4.71 2.98 0.98
C ASN A 65 4.20 2.32 -0.31
N VAL A 66 2.91 1.93 -0.31
CA VAL A 66 2.20 1.33 -1.46
C VAL A 66 1.04 2.25 -1.83
N HIS A 67 1.13 2.88 -3.01
CA HIS A 67 0.17 3.90 -3.43
C HIS A 67 -1.22 3.33 -3.74
N GLY A 68 -2.24 4.20 -3.65
CA GLY A 68 -3.62 3.91 -4.00
C GLY A 68 -3.92 3.97 -5.50
N GLY A 69 -5.21 4.15 -5.81
CA GLY A 69 -5.72 4.24 -7.18
C GLY A 69 -6.54 3.02 -7.60
N GLY A 70 -7.18 2.34 -6.64
CA GLY A 70 -8.11 1.22 -6.90
C GLY A 70 -7.47 0.04 -7.61
N LEU A 71 -6.12 -0.08 -7.60
CA LEU A 71 -5.33 -1.14 -8.28
C LEU A 71 -5.34 -1.03 -9.81
N ILE A 72 -5.97 -0.01 -10.37
CA ILE A 72 -6.15 0.20 -11.81
C ILE A 72 -5.55 1.51 -12.33
N ILE A 73 -5.37 2.50 -11.45
CA ILE A 73 -4.75 3.81 -11.71
C ILE A 73 -3.74 4.13 -10.63
N GLY A 74 -3.11 5.28 -10.69
CA GLY A 74 -2.14 5.72 -9.68
C GLY A 74 -0.70 5.50 -10.12
N CYS A 75 0.19 6.04 -9.35
CA CYS A 75 1.63 5.86 -9.45
C CYS A 75 2.29 6.36 -8.16
N LYS A 76 3.55 5.98 -7.92
CA LYS A 76 4.32 6.39 -6.73
C LYS A 76 4.44 7.91 -6.56
N GLU A 77 4.42 8.67 -7.66
CA GLU A 77 4.47 10.12 -7.65
C GLU A 77 3.24 10.76 -6.99
N PHE A 78 2.10 10.05 -6.93
CA PHE A 78 0.92 10.55 -6.21
C PHE A 78 1.19 10.71 -4.71
N ASN A 79 1.95 9.81 -4.14
CA ASN A 79 2.29 9.83 -2.71
C ASN A 79 3.56 10.65 -2.41
N ARG A 80 4.12 11.37 -3.40
CA ARG A 80 5.39 12.08 -3.31
C ARG A 80 5.49 12.99 -2.07
N TYR A 81 4.53 13.87 -1.89
CA TYR A 81 4.54 14.82 -0.77
C TYR A 81 4.18 14.15 0.57
N PHE A 82 3.29 13.18 0.53
CA PHE A 82 2.98 12.33 1.68
C PHE A 82 4.23 11.60 2.18
N CYS A 83 4.97 10.95 1.28
CA CYS A 83 6.22 10.26 1.60
C CYS A 83 7.31 11.22 2.11
N ALA A 84 7.42 12.40 1.51
CA ALA A 84 8.34 13.44 1.97
C ALA A 84 8.00 13.92 3.39
N ASN A 85 6.71 14.08 3.71
CA ASN A 85 6.28 14.47 5.06
C ASN A 85 6.49 13.33 6.08
N LEU A 86 6.29 12.06 5.71
CA LEU A 86 6.70 10.92 6.55
C LEU A 86 8.21 10.92 6.82
N CYS A 87 9.01 11.24 5.80
CA CYS A 87 10.45 11.39 5.95
C CYS A 87 10.80 12.49 6.98
N LYS A 88 10.09 13.61 6.99
CA LYS A 88 10.25 14.67 8.01
C LYS A 88 9.90 14.22 9.43
N LYS A 89 9.08 13.20 9.59
CA LYS A 89 8.80 12.56 10.89
C LYS A 89 9.92 11.59 11.33
N GLY A 90 11.03 11.51 10.58
CA GLY A 90 12.22 10.75 10.95
C GLY A 90 12.32 9.36 10.33
N TYR A 91 11.62 9.10 9.23
CA TYR A 91 11.64 7.81 8.54
C TYR A 91 12.45 7.87 7.24
N LEU A 92 13.09 6.76 6.89
CA LEU A 92 13.51 6.44 5.54
C LEU A 92 12.31 5.83 4.81
N VAL A 93 11.85 6.44 3.72
CA VAL A 93 10.63 6.01 3.04
C VAL A 93 10.93 5.49 1.64
N PHE A 94 10.45 4.31 1.32
CA PHE A 94 10.48 3.71 -0.01
C PHE A 94 9.06 3.71 -0.59
N SER A 95 8.82 4.48 -1.65
CA SER A 95 7.53 4.54 -2.35
C SER A 95 7.55 3.63 -3.57
N VAL A 96 6.81 2.53 -3.50
CA VAL A 96 6.85 1.45 -4.47
C VAL A 96 5.88 1.72 -5.61
N GLU A 97 6.36 1.57 -6.87
CA GLU A 97 5.52 1.41 -8.05
C GLU A 97 5.25 -0.07 -8.29
N TYR A 98 4.10 -0.39 -8.87
CA TYR A 98 3.70 -1.76 -9.21
C TYR A 98 2.82 -1.78 -10.45
N ARG A 99 2.75 -2.92 -11.16
CA ARG A 99 1.89 -3.07 -12.34
C ARG A 99 0.42 -2.90 -11.98
N LEU A 100 -0.35 -2.37 -12.90
CA LEU A 100 -1.77 -2.07 -12.70
C LEU A 100 -2.67 -3.01 -13.52
N VAL A 101 -3.79 -3.40 -12.94
CA VAL A 101 -4.88 -4.08 -13.66
C VAL A 101 -5.41 -3.14 -14.75
N PRO A 102 -5.67 -3.56 -16.00
CA PRO A 102 -5.86 -4.93 -16.46
C PRO A 102 -4.64 -5.56 -17.17
N ASP A 103 -3.44 -5.01 -17.02
CA ASP A 103 -2.23 -5.52 -17.68
C ASP A 103 -1.66 -6.74 -16.92
N CYS A 104 -2.05 -6.89 -15.69
CA CYS A 104 -1.70 -7.99 -14.79
C CYS A 104 -2.91 -8.40 -13.94
N LEU A 105 -2.75 -9.44 -13.12
CA LEU A 105 -3.69 -9.80 -12.06
C LEU A 105 -3.23 -9.23 -10.71
N PHE A 106 -4.12 -9.27 -9.72
CA PHE A 106 -3.84 -8.88 -8.35
C PHE A 106 -2.61 -9.59 -7.75
N PHE A 107 -2.45 -10.86 -8.08
CA PHE A 107 -1.32 -11.67 -7.60
C PHE A 107 0.02 -11.24 -8.20
N ASP A 108 0.01 -10.68 -9.40
CA ASP A 108 1.19 -10.08 -10.02
C ASP A 108 1.57 -8.78 -9.32
N GLN A 109 0.58 -7.97 -8.89
CA GLN A 109 0.82 -6.78 -8.08
C GLN A 109 1.43 -7.15 -6.71
N CYS A 110 0.96 -8.23 -6.08
CA CYS A 110 1.58 -8.75 -4.86
C CYS A 110 3.04 -9.16 -5.08
N ARG A 111 3.36 -9.81 -6.21
CA ARG A 111 4.75 -10.16 -6.58
C ARG A 111 5.63 -8.93 -6.73
N ASP A 112 5.11 -7.88 -7.37
CA ASP A 112 5.84 -6.63 -7.56
C ASP A 112 6.18 -5.99 -6.21
N VAL A 113 5.19 -5.95 -5.28
CA VAL A 113 5.43 -5.45 -3.92
C VAL A 113 6.45 -6.31 -3.17
N PHE A 114 6.39 -7.64 -3.29
CA PHE A 114 7.37 -8.53 -2.65
C PHE A 114 8.77 -8.34 -3.23
N ALA A 115 8.91 -8.22 -4.55
CA ALA A 115 10.20 -7.93 -5.18
C ALA A 115 10.78 -6.58 -4.71
N ALA A 116 9.94 -5.57 -4.57
CA ALA A 116 10.36 -4.29 -3.99
C ALA A 116 10.77 -4.42 -2.52
N MET A 117 10.04 -5.20 -1.72
CA MET A 117 10.38 -5.44 -0.32
C MET A 117 11.70 -6.22 -0.18
N ASP A 118 11.97 -7.21 -1.03
CA ASP A 118 13.23 -7.95 -1.05
C ASP A 118 14.39 -7.02 -1.41
N PHE A 119 14.24 -6.21 -2.47
CA PHE A 119 15.21 -5.16 -2.82
C PHE A 119 15.49 -4.21 -1.64
N ILE A 120 14.45 -3.74 -0.96
CA ILE A 120 14.59 -2.87 0.22
C ILE A 120 15.41 -3.58 1.30
N GLY A 121 15.09 -4.83 1.60
CA GLY A 121 15.81 -5.64 2.60
C GLY A 121 17.31 -5.77 2.28
N GLU A 122 17.65 -6.03 1.02
CA GLU A 122 19.02 -6.17 0.55
C GLU A 122 19.82 -4.84 0.59
N HIS A 123 19.15 -3.70 0.44
CA HIS A 123 19.77 -2.38 0.33
C HIS A 123 19.61 -1.49 1.58
N LEU A 124 19.04 -1.99 2.68
CA LEU A 124 18.82 -1.20 3.90
C LEU A 124 20.09 -0.51 4.40
N ALA A 125 21.22 -1.21 4.37
CA ALA A 125 22.50 -0.68 4.83
C ALA A 125 23.00 0.49 3.97
N GLU A 126 22.77 0.45 2.67
CA GLU A 126 23.14 1.50 1.72
C GLU A 126 22.40 2.82 2.01
N TYR A 127 21.13 2.72 2.39
CA TYR A 127 20.28 3.89 2.68
C TYR A 127 20.19 4.21 4.18
N SER A 128 21.00 3.55 5.03
CA SER A 128 20.98 3.74 6.50
C SER A 128 19.64 3.37 7.15
N GLY A 129 18.95 2.33 6.65
CA GLY A 129 17.74 1.79 7.25
C GLY A 129 18.03 0.86 8.44
N LEU A 130 17.14 0.86 9.44
CA LEU A 130 17.14 -0.08 10.56
C LEU A 130 16.42 -1.36 10.15
N PRO A 131 17.08 -2.54 10.15
CA PRO A 131 16.49 -3.79 9.66
C PRO A 131 15.39 -4.37 10.59
N ASP A 132 15.36 -3.95 11.84
CA ASP A 132 14.41 -4.36 12.87
C ASP A 132 13.27 -3.35 13.11
N ARG A 133 13.28 -2.21 12.40
CA ARG A 133 12.29 -1.13 12.51
C ARG A 133 11.68 -0.82 11.15
N ILE A 134 10.98 -1.81 10.57
CA ILE A 134 10.34 -1.70 9.25
C ILE A 134 8.83 -1.67 9.41
N PHE A 135 8.21 -0.68 8.81
CA PHE A 135 6.78 -0.43 8.80
C PHE A 135 6.28 -0.33 7.36
N ALA A 136 4.97 -0.44 7.17
CA ALA A 136 4.38 -0.25 5.86
C ALA A 136 3.15 0.66 5.92
N VAL A 137 2.94 1.46 4.88
CA VAL A 137 1.76 2.33 4.76
C VAL A 137 1.15 2.17 3.38
N GLY A 138 -0.17 2.12 3.31
CA GLY A 138 -0.89 2.10 2.04
C GLY A 138 -2.19 2.89 2.12
N ASP A 139 -2.52 3.57 1.03
CA ASP A 139 -3.79 4.28 0.90
C ASP A 139 -4.74 3.58 -0.09
N SER A 140 -6.04 3.64 0.16
CA SER A 140 -7.08 3.16 -0.75
C SER A 140 -6.80 1.75 -1.32
N GLY A 141 -6.58 1.60 -2.62
CA GLY A 141 -6.19 0.35 -3.27
C GLY A 141 -4.85 -0.20 -2.78
N GLY A 142 -3.89 0.68 -2.45
CA GLY A 142 -2.61 0.30 -1.87
C GLY A 142 -2.77 -0.33 -0.48
N ALA A 143 -3.70 0.15 0.34
CA ALA A 143 -4.06 -0.48 1.61
C ALA A 143 -4.61 -1.90 1.40
N CYS A 144 -5.45 -2.11 0.38
CA CYS A 144 -5.93 -3.44 -0.01
C CYS A 144 -4.77 -4.37 -0.38
N LEU A 145 -3.91 -3.92 -1.31
CA LEU A 145 -2.76 -4.70 -1.77
C LEU A 145 -1.82 -5.08 -0.62
N LEU A 146 -1.49 -4.10 0.21
CA LEU A 146 -0.63 -4.28 1.37
C LEU A 146 -1.23 -5.26 2.39
N THR A 147 -2.55 -5.20 2.67
CA THR A 147 -3.25 -6.14 3.55
C THR A 147 -2.99 -7.59 3.12
N TYR A 148 -3.13 -7.88 1.83
CA TYR A 148 -2.90 -9.22 1.32
C TYR A 148 -1.43 -9.62 1.28
N CYS A 149 -0.52 -8.70 0.95
CA CYS A 149 0.92 -8.95 1.02
C CYS A 149 1.34 -9.34 2.46
N LEU A 150 0.94 -8.56 3.47
CA LEU A 150 1.23 -8.85 4.87
C LEU A 150 0.60 -10.16 5.35
N ALA A 151 -0.65 -10.43 4.92
CA ALA A 151 -1.28 -11.71 5.25
C ALA A 151 -0.54 -12.90 4.61
N MET A 152 -0.08 -12.79 3.37
CA MET A 152 0.69 -13.84 2.71
C MET A 152 2.06 -14.07 3.36
N GLN A 153 2.71 -13.04 3.88
CA GLN A 153 3.98 -13.19 4.61
C GLN A 153 3.81 -14.07 5.87
N ASN A 154 2.69 -13.95 6.56
CA ASN A 154 2.47 -14.55 7.87
C ASN A 154 1.47 -15.72 7.86
N SER A 155 0.77 -15.98 6.75
CA SER A 155 -0.16 -17.10 6.58
C SER A 155 0.20 -17.96 5.37
N ARG A 156 0.75 -19.14 5.64
CA ARG A 156 1.06 -20.12 4.59
C ARG A 156 -0.18 -20.55 3.79
N ALA A 157 -1.37 -20.54 4.42
CA ALA A 157 -2.62 -20.91 3.74
C ALA A 157 -3.00 -19.87 2.70
N VAL A 158 -2.94 -18.57 3.06
CA VAL A 158 -3.22 -17.46 2.13
C VAL A 158 -2.18 -17.43 1.00
N ALA A 159 -0.89 -17.57 1.32
CA ALA A 159 0.19 -17.59 0.32
C ALA A 159 0.03 -18.75 -0.67
N LYS A 160 -0.29 -19.97 -0.20
CA LYS A 160 -0.53 -21.13 -1.06
C LYS A 160 -1.75 -20.95 -1.97
N ALA A 161 -2.82 -20.35 -1.46
CA ALA A 161 -4.01 -20.08 -2.25
C ALA A 161 -3.75 -19.01 -3.34
N ALA A 162 -2.96 -17.98 -3.03
CA ALA A 162 -2.52 -16.96 -3.99
C ALA A 162 -1.60 -17.55 -5.06
N TRP A 163 -0.68 -18.43 -4.68
CA TRP A 163 0.18 -19.19 -5.60
C TRP A 163 -0.66 -19.94 -6.66
N ALA A 164 -1.68 -20.67 -6.25
CA ALA A 164 -2.53 -21.42 -7.15
C ALA A 164 -3.37 -20.56 -8.11
N MET A 165 -3.31 -19.22 -7.98
CA MET A 165 -3.93 -18.24 -8.87
C MET A 165 -2.94 -17.61 -9.85
N SER A 166 -1.65 -17.93 -9.73
CA SER A 166 -0.60 -17.38 -10.60
C SER A 166 -0.86 -17.70 -12.08
N SER A 167 -0.37 -16.83 -12.93
CA SER A 167 -0.45 -17.03 -14.38
C SER A 167 0.37 -18.25 -14.80
N PRO A 168 -0.08 -19.03 -15.82
CA PRO A 168 0.69 -20.14 -16.37
C PRO A 168 2.11 -19.77 -16.83
N ALA A 169 2.36 -18.51 -17.14
CA ALA A 169 3.68 -18.02 -17.50
C ALA A 169 4.69 -18.12 -16.35
N TYR A 170 4.25 -17.90 -15.09
CA TYR A 170 5.10 -18.07 -13.92
C TYR A 170 5.33 -19.56 -13.58
N GLU A 171 4.28 -20.38 -13.73
CA GLU A 171 4.41 -21.85 -13.58
C GLU A 171 5.41 -22.43 -14.58
N ALA A 172 5.33 -21.98 -15.86
CA ALA A 172 6.24 -22.40 -16.92
C ALA A 172 7.70 -21.92 -16.67
N ALA A 173 7.88 -20.79 -15.98
CA ALA A 173 9.20 -20.27 -15.61
C ALA A 173 9.78 -20.97 -14.37
N GLY A 174 9.04 -21.87 -13.71
CA GLY A 174 9.47 -22.52 -12.45
C GLY A 174 9.65 -21.52 -11.29
N ALA A 175 9.06 -20.34 -11.41
CA ALA A 175 9.21 -19.27 -10.42
C ALA A 175 8.24 -19.49 -9.27
N ASP A 176 8.75 -19.84 -8.10
CA ASP A 176 7.95 -19.94 -6.89
C ASP A 176 7.37 -18.59 -6.46
N PHE A 177 6.12 -18.58 -5.99
CA PHE A 177 5.54 -17.42 -5.33
C PHE A 177 5.97 -17.43 -3.87
N VAL A 178 7.10 -16.81 -3.59
CA VAL A 178 7.61 -16.68 -2.23
C VAL A 178 7.33 -15.27 -1.75
N PRO A 179 6.50 -15.11 -0.70
CA PRO A 179 6.36 -13.80 -0.06
C PRO A 179 7.72 -13.31 0.46
N SER A 180 7.95 -12.00 0.40
CA SER A 180 9.15 -11.39 0.96
C SER A 180 9.31 -11.72 2.44
N SER A 181 10.53 -11.90 2.88
CA SER A 181 10.88 -12.11 4.30
C SER A 181 11.13 -10.81 5.07
N LEU A 182 10.99 -9.66 4.44
CA LEU A 182 11.18 -8.35 5.09
C LEU A 182 10.21 -8.19 6.28
N PRO A 183 10.67 -8.08 7.53
CA PRO A 183 9.81 -8.14 8.71
C PRO A 183 9.07 -6.82 8.93
N VAL A 184 7.80 -6.74 8.55
CA VAL A 184 6.98 -5.55 8.80
C VAL A 184 6.39 -5.61 10.21
N LYS A 185 6.76 -4.66 11.07
CA LYS A 185 6.36 -4.59 12.48
C LYS A 185 4.97 -4.05 12.72
N ALA A 186 4.53 -3.10 11.90
CA ALA A 186 3.17 -2.54 11.93
C ALA A 186 2.81 -1.94 10.57
N ALA A 187 1.51 -1.76 10.33
CA ALA A 187 0.99 -1.19 9.10
C ALA A 187 0.04 -0.01 9.35
N GLY A 188 0.13 1.03 8.50
CA GLY A 188 -0.81 2.15 8.43
C GLY A 188 -1.71 2.02 7.21
N PHE A 189 -3.02 2.09 7.38
CA PHE A 189 -4.00 2.00 6.31
C PHE A 189 -4.84 3.28 6.23
N ILE A 190 -4.72 3.99 5.12
CA ILE A 190 -5.41 5.27 4.89
C ILE A 190 -6.57 5.03 3.94
N SER A 191 -7.80 5.28 4.38
CA SER A 191 -9.01 5.21 3.55
C SER A 191 -9.10 3.88 2.78
N GLY A 192 -8.86 2.74 3.43
CA GLY A 192 -8.59 1.47 2.78
C GLY A 192 -9.73 0.93 1.91
N MET A 193 -9.41 0.57 0.65
CA MET A 193 -10.32 -0.15 -0.25
C MET A 193 -10.28 -1.67 0.04
N PHE A 194 -10.54 -2.07 1.28
CA PHE A 194 -10.36 -3.46 1.72
C PHE A 194 -11.24 -4.48 0.97
N TYR A 195 -12.44 -4.07 0.55
CA TYR A 195 -13.43 -4.96 -0.04
C TYR A 195 -13.52 -4.77 -1.56
N THR A 196 -13.25 -5.82 -2.31
CA THR A 196 -13.26 -5.80 -3.78
C THR A 196 -14.42 -6.57 -4.40
N THR A 197 -15.24 -7.27 -3.58
CA THR A 197 -16.30 -8.17 -4.04
C THR A 197 -17.68 -7.85 -3.48
N ARG A 198 -17.85 -6.68 -2.82
CA ARG A 198 -19.15 -6.23 -2.30
C ARG A 198 -20.10 -5.85 -3.43
N PHE A 199 -21.39 -5.81 -3.12
CA PHE A 199 -22.41 -5.40 -4.08
C PHE A 199 -22.47 -3.86 -4.18
N ASP A 200 -21.42 -3.28 -4.77
CA ASP A 200 -21.26 -1.87 -5.07
C ASP A 200 -20.50 -1.69 -6.39
N LYS A 201 -20.14 -0.45 -6.76
CA LYS A 201 -19.43 -0.16 -8.01
C LYS A 201 -18.09 -0.89 -8.12
N ILE A 202 -17.36 -1.04 -7.01
CA ILE A 202 -16.08 -1.74 -6.96
C ILE A 202 -16.29 -3.23 -7.23
N GLY A 203 -17.14 -3.88 -6.44
CA GLY A 203 -17.35 -5.31 -6.51
C GLY A 203 -18.11 -5.78 -7.74
N LEU A 204 -18.84 -4.90 -8.42
CA LEU A 204 -19.50 -5.23 -9.70
C LEU A 204 -18.52 -5.28 -10.88
N PHE A 205 -17.45 -4.47 -10.87
CA PHE A 205 -16.60 -4.29 -12.04
C PHE A 205 -15.18 -4.87 -11.87
N LEU A 206 -14.57 -4.79 -10.70
CA LEU A 206 -13.16 -5.13 -10.51
C LEU A 206 -12.85 -6.63 -10.35
N PRO A 207 -13.64 -7.48 -9.68
CA PRO A 207 -13.17 -8.79 -9.23
C PRO A 207 -12.64 -9.70 -10.34
N ASN A 208 -13.30 -9.70 -11.51
CA ASN A 208 -12.86 -10.51 -12.66
C ASN A 208 -11.55 -10.02 -13.28
N TYR A 209 -11.24 -8.73 -13.13
CA TYR A 209 -9.97 -8.17 -13.58
C TYR A 209 -8.86 -8.39 -12.55
N LEU A 210 -9.18 -8.34 -11.26
CA LEU A 210 -8.25 -8.59 -10.18
C LEU A 210 -7.86 -10.06 -10.07
N PHE A 211 -8.86 -10.94 -9.99
CA PHE A 211 -8.67 -12.36 -9.62
C PHE A 211 -8.80 -13.31 -10.82
N GLY A 212 -9.10 -12.80 -12.01
CA GLY A 212 -9.35 -13.59 -13.21
C GLY A 212 -10.78 -14.15 -13.28
N LYS A 213 -11.18 -14.55 -14.49
CA LYS A 213 -12.52 -15.15 -14.71
C LYS A 213 -12.67 -16.44 -13.93
N GLY A 214 -13.84 -16.63 -13.33
CA GLY A 214 -14.14 -17.85 -12.57
C GLY A 214 -13.44 -17.95 -11.21
N TYR A 215 -12.85 -16.87 -10.70
CA TYR A 215 -12.12 -16.83 -9.43
C TYR A 215 -12.91 -17.45 -8.25
N ARG A 216 -14.26 -17.37 -8.27
CA ARG A 216 -15.13 -17.90 -7.21
C ARG A 216 -15.06 -19.42 -7.04
N HIS A 217 -14.53 -20.14 -8.04
CA HIS A 217 -14.34 -21.60 -8.04
C HIS A 217 -12.86 -21.99 -7.94
N ARG A 218 -11.98 -21.06 -7.60
CA ARG A 218 -10.54 -21.28 -7.49
C ARG A 218 -10.05 -21.20 -6.04
N ALA A 219 -8.81 -21.59 -5.81
CA ALA A 219 -8.22 -21.73 -4.47
C ALA A 219 -8.29 -20.46 -3.60
N PHE A 220 -8.22 -19.27 -4.20
CA PHE A 220 -8.27 -18.00 -3.48
C PHE A 220 -9.68 -17.50 -3.17
N ALA A 221 -10.74 -18.18 -3.63
CA ALA A 221 -12.13 -17.76 -3.43
C ALA A 221 -12.50 -17.44 -1.97
N PRO A 222 -12.09 -18.22 -0.95
CA PRO A 222 -12.37 -17.90 0.45
C PRO A 222 -11.71 -16.60 0.92
N TYR A 223 -10.57 -16.25 0.33
CA TYR A 223 -9.72 -15.13 0.75
C TYR A 223 -10.05 -13.81 0.05
N VAL A 224 -10.98 -13.77 -0.90
CA VAL A 224 -11.43 -12.50 -1.50
C VAL A 224 -12.20 -11.61 -0.50
N ASN A 225 -12.65 -12.19 0.61
CA ASN A 225 -13.13 -11.46 1.77
C ASN A 225 -11.96 -11.19 2.74
N PRO A 226 -11.55 -9.94 2.95
CA PRO A 226 -10.43 -9.61 3.83
C PRO A 226 -10.68 -9.90 5.30
N GLU A 227 -11.94 -10.18 5.70
CA GLU A 227 -12.30 -10.55 7.07
C GLU A 227 -12.03 -12.04 7.38
N HIS A 228 -11.49 -12.80 6.40
CA HIS A 228 -11.16 -14.21 6.65
C HIS A 228 -10.15 -14.33 7.79
N PRO A 229 -10.36 -15.25 8.76
CA PRO A 229 -9.49 -15.34 9.95
C PRO A 229 -8.01 -15.54 9.63
N ASP A 230 -7.67 -16.28 8.56
CA ASP A 230 -6.28 -16.47 8.13
C ASP A 230 -5.63 -15.20 7.60
N ILE A 231 -6.42 -14.22 7.16
CA ILE A 231 -5.94 -12.90 6.77
C ILE A 231 -5.80 -12.04 8.01
N ILE A 232 -6.89 -11.83 8.76
CA ILE A 232 -6.91 -10.91 9.89
C ILE A 232 -5.85 -11.27 10.94
N LYS A 233 -5.76 -12.56 11.31
CA LYS A 233 -4.81 -13.04 12.33
C LYS A 233 -3.34 -13.02 11.87
N ALA A 234 -3.11 -12.86 10.59
CA ALA A 234 -1.76 -12.77 10.01
C ALA A 234 -1.26 -11.32 9.90
N LEU A 235 -2.10 -10.32 10.17
CA LEU A 235 -1.69 -8.92 10.10
C LEU A 235 -0.84 -8.53 11.32
N PRO A 236 0.15 -7.67 11.15
CA PRO A 236 0.82 -7.01 12.27
C PRO A 236 -0.14 -5.99 12.93
N PRO A 237 0.25 -5.33 14.03
CA PRO A 237 -0.48 -4.19 14.57
C PRO A 237 -0.83 -3.17 13.50
N CYS A 238 -2.09 -2.69 13.47
CA CYS A 238 -2.62 -1.84 12.42
C CYS A 238 -3.07 -0.47 12.93
N TYR A 239 -2.65 0.60 12.23
CA TYR A 239 -3.25 1.92 12.37
C TYR A 239 -4.18 2.18 11.19
N LEU A 240 -5.44 2.53 11.46
CA LEU A 240 -6.42 2.83 10.43
C LEU A 240 -6.84 4.30 10.52
N VAL A 241 -6.93 4.98 9.38
CA VAL A 241 -7.47 6.33 9.31
C VAL A 241 -8.52 6.44 8.23
N THR A 242 -9.60 7.15 8.53
CA THR A 242 -10.67 7.53 7.60
C THR A 242 -11.29 8.84 8.03
N SER A 243 -12.32 9.30 7.32
CA SER A 243 -13.05 10.51 7.66
C SER A 243 -14.53 10.36 7.33
N HIS A 244 -15.37 11.20 7.91
CA HIS A 244 -16.82 11.13 7.71
C HIS A 244 -17.23 11.24 6.23
N GLU A 245 -16.57 12.13 5.47
CA GLU A 245 -16.87 12.35 4.05
C GLU A 245 -16.15 11.38 3.10
N ASP A 246 -15.37 10.45 3.63
CA ASP A 246 -14.74 9.41 2.83
C ASP A 246 -15.78 8.41 2.32
N HIS A 247 -15.92 8.30 1.01
CA HIS A 247 -16.86 7.36 0.39
C HIS A 247 -16.54 5.88 0.66
N LEU A 248 -15.32 5.56 1.13
CA LEU A 248 -14.90 4.23 1.60
C LEU A 248 -14.86 4.10 3.13
N ARG A 249 -15.34 5.11 3.88
CA ARG A 249 -15.35 5.08 5.35
C ARG A 249 -15.92 3.77 5.90
N ASN A 250 -17.05 3.30 5.36
CA ASN A 250 -17.66 2.07 5.80
C ASN A 250 -16.79 0.82 5.58
N TYR A 251 -15.86 0.84 4.63
CA TYR A 251 -14.90 -0.23 4.44
C TYR A 251 -13.90 -0.27 5.60
N THR A 252 -13.35 0.90 5.96
CA THR A 252 -12.43 1.02 7.08
C THR A 252 -13.09 0.63 8.41
N LEU A 253 -14.30 1.13 8.69
CA LEU A 253 -15.02 0.81 9.92
C LEU A 253 -15.38 -0.67 10.04
N GLN A 254 -15.70 -1.33 8.93
CA GLN A 254 -16.00 -2.75 8.98
C GLN A 254 -14.73 -3.60 9.10
N PHE A 255 -13.64 -3.20 8.47
CA PHE A 255 -12.36 -3.86 8.62
C PHE A 255 -11.82 -3.74 10.07
N GLU A 256 -11.99 -2.57 10.70
CA GLU A 256 -11.72 -2.36 12.13
C GLU A 256 -12.51 -3.33 13.00
N LYS A 257 -13.81 -3.51 12.75
CA LYS A 257 -14.63 -4.49 13.48
C LYS A 257 -14.10 -5.92 13.35
N ALA A 258 -13.56 -6.28 12.19
CA ALA A 258 -12.94 -7.59 12.01
C ALA A 258 -11.65 -7.72 12.83
N LEU A 259 -10.81 -6.69 12.86
CA LEU A 259 -9.62 -6.66 13.73
C LEU A 259 -10.01 -6.78 15.20
N SER A 260 -11.01 -6.00 15.65
CA SER A 260 -11.56 -6.05 17.00
C SER A 260 -12.11 -7.44 17.36
N HIS A 261 -12.87 -8.06 16.44
CA HIS A 261 -13.45 -9.39 16.64
C HIS A 261 -12.37 -10.48 16.90
N TYR A 262 -11.24 -10.38 16.23
CA TYR A 262 -10.12 -11.30 16.42
C TYR A 262 -9.07 -10.81 17.41
N HIS A 263 -9.36 -9.74 18.17
CA HIS A 263 -8.47 -9.14 19.18
C HIS A 263 -7.08 -8.77 18.63
N MET A 264 -7.02 -8.35 17.35
CA MET A 264 -5.78 -7.89 16.75
C MET A 264 -5.43 -6.49 17.26
N PRO A 265 -4.15 -6.22 17.59
CA PRO A 265 -3.74 -4.88 18.00
C PRO A 265 -4.00 -3.86 16.87
N HIS A 266 -4.79 -2.83 17.16
CA HIS A 266 -5.06 -1.76 16.20
C HIS A 266 -5.47 -0.46 16.89
N LYS A 267 -5.38 0.64 16.12
CA LYS A 267 -5.93 1.96 16.46
C LYS A 267 -6.70 2.46 15.24
N LEU A 268 -7.84 3.10 15.47
CA LEU A 268 -8.63 3.78 14.44
C LEU A 268 -8.70 5.28 14.74
N HIS A 269 -8.43 6.11 13.73
CA HIS A 269 -8.79 7.52 13.71
C HIS A 269 -9.85 7.76 12.64
N ASP A 270 -11.05 8.15 13.06
CA ASP A 270 -12.18 8.48 12.19
C ASP A 270 -12.50 9.97 12.36
N PHE A 271 -12.02 10.80 11.43
CA PHE A 271 -12.20 12.25 11.49
C PHE A 271 -13.67 12.64 11.38
N PRO A 272 -14.14 13.60 12.21
CA PRO A 272 -15.54 13.99 12.29
C PRO A 272 -16.02 14.78 11.05
N PRO A 273 -17.37 14.94 10.86
CA PRO A 273 -17.95 15.54 9.67
C PRO A 273 -17.67 17.03 9.49
N ASP A 274 -17.41 17.76 10.57
CA ASP A 274 -17.09 19.19 10.55
C ASP A 274 -15.78 19.51 9.82
N LYS A 275 -14.87 18.55 9.72
CA LYS A 275 -13.60 18.67 9.02
C LYS A 275 -13.71 18.60 7.49
N LYS A 276 -14.80 18.06 6.95
CA LYS A 276 -15.07 17.93 5.50
C LYS A 276 -13.95 17.25 4.71
N LEU A 277 -13.23 16.34 5.34
CA LEU A 277 -12.12 15.61 4.75
C LEU A 277 -12.64 14.51 3.84
N VAL A 278 -12.18 14.50 2.60
CA VAL A 278 -12.59 13.51 1.59
C VAL A 278 -11.66 12.28 1.60
N HIS A 279 -11.95 11.32 0.73
CA HIS A 279 -11.17 10.09 0.56
C HIS A 279 -9.66 10.33 0.44
N ALA A 280 -8.87 9.66 1.26
CA ALA A 280 -7.40 9.72 1.29
C ALA A 280 -6.83 11.15 1.36
N PHE A 281 -7.51 12.05 2.08
CA PHE A 281 -7.16 13.47 2.18
C PHE A 281 -5.69 13.69 2.56
N SER A 282 -5.14 12.90 3.48
CA SER A 282 -3.75 13.05 3.93
C SER A 282 -2.71 12.78 2.84
N VAL A 283 -3.09 12.07 1.77
CA VAL A 283 -2.26 11.82 0.60
C VAL A 283 -2.46 12.91 -0.47
N PHE A 284 -3.72 13.29 -0.73
CA PHE A 284 -4.06 14.24 -1.79
C PHE A 284 -3.92 15.71 -1.38
N GLU A 285 -4.10 16.00 -0.10
CA GLU A 285 -3.96 17.32 0.51
C GLU A 285 -2.91 17.25 1.65
N PRO A 286 -1.63 16.97 1.35
CA PRO A 286 -0.61 16.56 2.31
C PRO A 286 -0.14 17.69 3.25
N PHE A 287 -0.64 18.93 3.07
CA PHE A 287 -0.29 20.10 3.86
C PHE A 287 -1.45 20.64 4.71
N LEU A 288 -2.57 19.92 4.80
CA LEU A 288 -3.61 20.20 5.78
C LEU A 288 -3.08 19.91 7.19
N GLU A 289 -3.62 20.59 8.18
CA GLU A 289 -3.33 20.34 9.60
C GLU A 289 -3.71 18.89 9.98
N GLU A 290 -4.87 18.42 9.54
CA GLU A 290 -5.34 17.05 9.75
C GLU A 290 -4.47 16.00 9.02
N SER A 291 -3.82 16.40 7.94
CA SER A 291 -2.85 15.52 7.26
C SER A 291 -1.57 15.38 8.08
N ASP A 292 -1.06 16.46 8.66
CA ASP A 292 0.08 16.41 9.58
C ASP A 292 -0.26 15.64 10.87
N GLU A 293 -1.47 15.84 11.42
CA GLU A 293 -2.01 15.06 12.55
C GLU A 293 -2.01 13.55 12.23
N THR A 294 -2.53 13.17 11.05
CA THR A 294 -2.53 11.77 10.58
C THR A 294 -1.10 11.19 10.57
N LEU A 295 -0.14 11.92 10.00
CA LEU A 295 1.25 11.47 9.92
C LEU A 295 1.91 11.39 11.30
N GLN A 296 1.59 12.33 12.18
CA GLN A 296 2.08 12.33 13.56
C GLN A 296 1.56 11.10 14.33
N GLU A 297 0.26 10.82 14.24
CA GLU A 297 -0.33 9.67 14.90
C GLU A 297 0.17 8.33 14.35
N ILE A 298 0.41 8.22 13.03
CA ILE A 298 1.07 7.04 12.42
C ILE A 298 2.48 6.87 13.01
N ALA A 299 3.25 7.97 13.10
CA ALA A 299 4.60 7.92 13.64
C ALA A 299 4.62 7.52 15.12
N GLU A 300 3.73 8.07 15.93
CA GLU A 300 3.56 7.72 17.34
C GLU A 300 3.15 6.25 17.53
N PHE A 301 2.21 5.77 16.72
CA PHE A 301 1.80 4.38 16.72
C PHE A 301 2.97 3.45 16.38
N PHE A 302 3.74 3.76 15.34
CA PHE A 302 4.90 2.96 14.95
C PHE A 302 6.02 3.00 15.98
N GLN A 303 6.22 4.13 16.66
CA GLN A 303 7.19 4.25 17.76
C GLN A 303 6.80 3.43 18.98
N SER A 304 5.50 3.23 19.22
CA SER A 304 4.99 2.42 20.34
C SER A 304 5.14 0.90 20.13
N ILE A 305 5.53 0.48 18.92
CA ILE A 305 5.74 -0.94 18.59
C ILE A 305 7.20 -1.31 18.83
N ASP A 306 7.42 -2.36 19.61
CA ASP A 306 8.74 -2.89 20.00
C ASP A 306 9.43 -3.70 18.86
#